data_a7b9688711aa336ea3d2af6fb0c72c63
#
_entry.id   a7b9688711aa336ea3d2af6fb0c72c63
#
_cell.length_a   1.000
_cell.length_b   1.000
_cell.length_c   1.000
_cell.angle_alpha   90.00
_cell.angle_beta   90.00
_cell.angle_gamma   90.00
#
_symmetry.space_group_name_H-M   'P 1'
#
loop_
_entity.id
_entity.type
_entity.pdbx_description
1 polymer ?
#
loop_
_entity_poly.entity_id
_entity_poly.type
_entity_poly.pdbx_seq_one_letter_code
_entity_poly.pdbx_strand_id
1 'polypeptide(L)'
;MAQFAQGKDRAYWISWFNLSAAARDEFLAWAYETYAPKVLARERVLWGALYASEAKGSFTPLGGGGRISHKPNPDGVPTGDRYIMMFGAADAYALANPTPDEFHAQLDVTDKEMLALRTDERRNIMLEEGRIEGPDLAEHVPDIAPAPAIQLGSFNAGTWADEEEMAAWYARWRLPSLTDLQGCVRVRKLVSVAGWAKHACFYEFSSLNAREEHFVHYETPNQDMMNWSTDVVRDTVHAPGSANVASRIFYLLKTNS
;
A
#
# COMPACT_ATOMS: atom_id res chain seq x y z
N MET A 1 15.21 -16.90 -14.06
CA MET A 1 14.22 -15.82 -14.16
C MET A 1 13.30 -15.95 -12.96
N ALA A 2 13.15 -14.88 -12.16
CA ALA A 2 12.15 -14.87 -11.11
C ALA A 2 10.77 -15.07 -11.73
N GLN A 3 9.99 -15.99 -11.19
CA GLN A 3 8.64 -16.23 -11.64
C GLN A 3 7.70 -15.25 -10.92
N PHE A 4 7.06 -14.35 -11.65
CA PHE A 4 6.03 -13.52 -11.07
C PHE A 4 4.81 -14.37 -10.67
N ALA A 5 4.39 -14.24 -9.41
CA ALA A 5 3.25 -14.95 -8.88
C ALA A 5 1.92 -14.32 -9.34
N GLN A 6 0.85 -15.09 -9.28
CA GLN A 6 -0.52 -14.61 -9.52
C GLN A 6 -1.38 -14.85 -8.29
N GLY A 7 -1.75 -13.77 -7.62
CA GLY A 7 -2.67 -13.82 -6.48
C GLY A 7 -4.14 -13.75 -6.87
N LYS A 8 -5.01 -14.11 -5.94
CA LYS A 8 -6.46 -13.99 -6.08
C LYS A 8 -6.94 -12.53 -5.96
N ASP A 9 -6.25 -11.74 -5.14
CA ASP A 9 -6.51 -10.33 -4.90
C ASP A 9 -5.62 -9.48 -5.83
N ARG A 10 -6.22 -8.90 -6.86
CA ARG A 10 -5.51 -8.18 -7.91
C ARG A 10 -5.85 -6.70 -8.00
N ALA A 11 -6.80 -6.23 -7.22
CA ALA A 11 -7.18 -4.84 -7.14
C ALA A 11 -7.34 -4.39 -5.69
N TYR A 12 -7.06 -3.12 -5.45
CA TYR A 12 -7.01 -2.55 -4.12
C TYR A 12 -7.69 -1.20 -4.09
N TRP A 13 -8.66 -1.03 -3.18
CA TRP A 13 -9.13 0.27 -2.78
C TRP A 13 -8.35 0.70 -1.56
N ILE A 14 -7.62 1.80 -1.67
CA ILE A 14 -6.72 2.30 -0.65
C ILE A 14 -7.13 3.72 -0.28
N SER A 15 -7.30 3.98 1.00
CA SER A 15 -7.58 5.31 1.56
C SER A 15 -6.51 5.66 2.59
N TRP A 16 -5.85 6.80 2.41
CA TRP A 16 -4.95 7.40 3.39
C TRP A 16 -5.66 8.59 4.04
N PHE A 17 -5.63 8.68 5.36
CA PHE A 17 -6.34 9.73 6.08
C PHE A 17 -5.75 9.98 7.47
N ASN A 18 -6.19 11.07 8.10
CA ASN A 18 -5.92 11.37 9.50
C ASN A 18 -7.18 11.25 10.34
N LEU A 19 -7.01 11.03 11.64
CA LEU A 19 -8.05 11.08 12.66
C LEU A 19 -7.58 11.99 13.79
N SER A 20 -8.50 12.73 14.40
CA SER A 20 -8.23 13.39 15.67
C SER A 20 -8.04 12.35 16.79
N ALA A 21 -7.28 12.70 17.81
CA ALA A 21 -7.09 11.79 18.96
C ALA A 21 -8.41 11.42 19.64
N ALA A 22 -9.37 12.34 19.68
CA ALA A 22 -10.68 12.14 20.28
C ALA A 22 -11.57 11.16 19.50
N ALA A 23 -11.47 11.16 18.16
CA ALA A 23 -12.29 10.32 17.29
C ALA A 23 -11.68 8.93 17.05
N ARG A 24 -10.41 8.75 17.40
CA ARG A 24 -9.63 7.57 17.00
C ARG A 24 -10.27 6.25 17.42
N ASP A 25 -10.49 6.08 18.70
CA ASP A 25 -10.89 4.77 19.25
C ASP A 25 -12.32 4.39 18.82
N GLU A 26 -13.22 5.36 18.76
CA GLU A 26 -14.57 5.18 18.24
C GLU A 26 -14.55 4.80 16.74
N PHE A 27 -13.75 5.52 15.94
CA PHE A 27 -13.59 5.21 14.51
C PHE A 27 -13.01 3.82 14.29
N LEU A 28 -11.99 3.41 15.06
CA LEU A 28 -11.36 2.09 14.91
C LEU A 28 -12.33 0.95 15.22
N ALA A 29 -13.12 1.08 16.30
CA ALA A 29 -14.13 0.10 16.66
C ALA A 29 -15.20 0.00 15.55
N TRP A 30 -15.77 1.12 15.12
CA TRP A 30 -16.75 1.16 14.04
C TRP A 30 -16.19 0.60 12.73
N ALA A 31 -14.94 0.96 12.36
CA ALA A 31 -14.32 0.49 11.13
C ALA A 31 -14.18 -1.04 11.12
N TYR A 32 -13.84 -1.65 12.26
CA TYR A 32 -13.74 -3.10 12.41
C TYR A 32 -15.10 -3.78 12.43
N GLU A 33 -16.03 -3.30 13.26
CA GLU A 33 -17.29 -3.99 13.57
C GLU A 33 -18.36 -3.75 12.51
N THR A 34 -18.32 -2.60 11.83
CA THR A 34 -19.40 -2.16 10.93
C THR A 34 -18.95 -1.92 9.51
N TYR A 35 -17.96 -1.04 9.29
CA TYR A 35 -17.63 -0.59 7.96
C TYR A 35 -16.94 -1.66 7.12
N ALA A 36 -15.88 -2.28 7.65
CA ALA A 36 -15.15 -3.30 6.91
C ALA A 36 -16.03 -4.52 6.56
N PRO A 37 -16.90 -5.04 7.47
CA PRO A 37 -17.90 -6.05 7.10
C PRO A 37 -18.85 -5.62 5.98
N LYS A 38 -19.33 -4.37 5.99
CA LYS A 38 -20.20 -3.84 4.91
C LYS A 38 -19.50 -3.81 3.55
N VAL A 39 -18.21 -3.42 3.53
CA VAL A 39 -17.40 -3.45 2.29
C VAL A 39 -17.12 -4.89 1.85
N LEU A 40 -16.82 -5.80 2.79
CA LEU A 40 -16.57 -7.21 2.50
C LEU A 40 -17.80 -7.97 2.00
N ALA A 41 -19.00 -7.51 2.33
CA ALA A 41 -20.24 -8.08 1.78
C ALA A 41 -20.35 -7.90 0.27
N ARG A 42 -19.63 -6.94 -0.32
CA ARG A 42 -19.61 -6.72 -1.78
C ARG A 42 -19.03 -7.92 -2.48
N GLU A 43 -19.59 -8.23 -3.65
CA GLU A 43 -19.10 -9.35 -4.46
C GLU A 43 -17.63 -9.15 -4.84
N ARG A 44 -16.85 -10.22 -4.76
CA ARG A 44 -15.42 -10.28 -5.13
C ARG A 44 -14.46 -9.37 -4.35
N VAL A 45 -14.92 -8.68 -3.31
CA VAL A 45 -14.04 -8.11 -2.28
C VAL A 45 -13.64 -9.24 -1.35
N LEU A 46 -12.34 -9.42 -1.09
CA LEU A 46 -11.77 -10.62 -0.49
C LEU A 46 -11.29 -10.40 0.93
N TRP A 47 -10.72 -9.22 1.20
CA TRP A 47 -10.22 -8.85 2.51
C TRP A 47 -10.28 -7.34 2.73
N GLY A 48 -10.27 -6.93 4.00
CA GLY A 48 -10.10 -5.55 4.44
C GLY A 48 -9.08 -5.46 5.56
N ALA A 49 -8.29 -4.39 5.60
CA ALA A 49 -7.32 -4.15 6.66
C ALA A 49 -7.16 -2.66 6.94
N LEU A 50 -6.84 -2.35 8.19
CA LEU A 50 -6.47 -1.00 8.63
C LEU A 50 -5.08 -1.04 9.24
N TYR A 51 -4.26 -0.05 8.84
CA TYR A 51 -2.91 0.15 9.31
C TYR A 51 -2.77 1.52 9.97
N ALA A 52 -1.91 1.60 10.98
CA ALA A 52 -1.40 2.87 11.51
C ALA A 52 0.02 3.09 10.99
N SER A 53 0.26 4.26 10.39
CA SER A 53 1.61 4.65 9.98
C SER A 53 2.48 4.94 11.19
N GLU A 54 3.71 4.46 11.14
CA GLU A 54 4.73 4.78 12.12
C GLU A 54 5.08 6.27 12.06
N ALA A 55 5.46 6.83 13.20
CA ALA A 55 5.85 8.24 13.24
C ALA A 55 7.09 8.47 12.36
N LYS A 56 7.11 9.59 11.63
CA LYS A 56 8.28 9.98 10.84
C LYS A 56 9.53 10.05 11.72
N GLY A 57 10.59 9.37 11.31
CA GLY A 57 11.84 9.27 12.07
C GLY A 57 11.91 8.10 13.06
N SER A 58 10.83 7.32 13.25
CA SER A 58 10.86 6.10 14.06
C SER A 58 11.38 4.88 13.28
N PHE A 59 11.61 5.02 11.99
CA PHE A 59 12.15 3.97 11.10
C PHE A 59 13.26 4.54 10.21
N THR A 60 14.13 3.65 9.75
CA THR A 60 15.21 4.01 8.83
C THR A 60 14.66 4.14 7.40
N PRO A 61 14.89 5.29 6.72
CA PRO A 61 14.55 5.44 5.32
C PRO A 61 15.34 4.45 4.44
N LEU A 62 14.71 3.93 3.39
CA LEU A 62 15.36 3.04 2.44
C LEU A 62 16.63 3.69 1.86
N GLY A 63 17.73 2.94 1.81
CA GLY A 63 19.01 3.42 1.29
C GLY A 63 19.80 4.33 2.23
N GLY A 64 19.60 4.26 3.55
CA GLY A 64 20.47 4.90 4.53
C GLY A 64 20.29 6.41 4.69
N GLY A 65 19.12 6.94 4.37
CA GLY A 65 18.77 8.36 4.59
C GLY A 65 19.08 9.27 3.40
N GLY A 66 18.06 9.90 2.86
CA GLY A 66 18.20 11.01 1.90
C GLY A 66 18.38 10.65 0.43
N ARG A 67 18.28 9.37 0.07
CA ARG A 67 18.34 8.94 -1.34
C ARG A 67 17.13 9.36 -2.17
N ILE A 68 15.97 9.48 -1.53
CA ILE A 68 14.76 9.95 -2.18
C ILE A 68 14.71 11.47 -2.03
N SER A 69 14.99 12.17 -3.09
CA SER A 69 14.72 13.60 -3.19
C SER A 69 13.20 13.77 -3.37
N HIS A 70 12.53 14.15 -2.29
CA HIS A 70 11.12 14.50 -2.38
C HIS A 70 10.97 15.80 -3.16
N LYS A 71 10.47 15.74 -4.39
CA LYS A 71 9.92 16.93 -5.03
C LYS A 71 8.74 17.44 -4.18
N PRO A 72 8.46 18.75 -4.17
CA PRO A 72 7.32 19.28 -3.44
C PRO A 72 6.05 18.51 -3.76
N ASN A 73 5.20 18.30 -2.74
CA ASN A 73 3.90 17.67 -2.96
C ASN A 73 3.13 18.44 -4.03
N PRO A 74 2.49 17.73 -4.97
CA PRO A 74 1.63 18.40 -5.95
C PRO A 74 0.52 19.17 -5.24
N ASP A 75 0.22 20.36 -5.73
CA ASP A 75 -0.89 21.16 -5.22
C ASP A 75 -2.21 20.39 -5.30
N GLY A 76 -3.03 20.49 -4.26
CA GLY A 76 -4.35 19.88 -4.21
C GLY A 76 -4.40 18.39 -3.90
N VAL A 77 -3.26 17.74 -3.64
CA VAL A 77 -3.25 16.35 -3.16
C VAL A 77 -3.45 16.33 -1.64
N PRO A 78 -4.50 15.65 -1.13
CA PRO A 78 -4.73 15.56 0.32
C PRO A 78 -3.54 14.91 1.05
N THR A 79 -3.28 15.38 2.27
CA THR A 79 -2.04 15.08 3.02
C THR A 79 -2.19 14.02 4.10
N GLY A 80 -3.34 13.36 4.19
CA GLY A 80 -3.58 12.28 5.15
C GLY A 80 -2.56 11.15 5.00
N ASP A 81 -1.91 10.78 6.09
CA ASP A 81 -0.84 9.80 6.09
C ASP A 81 -0.75 8.93 7.37
N ARG A 82 -1.63 9.19 8.37
CA ARG A 82 -1.57 8.52 9.67
C ARG A 82 -2.23 7.14 9.68
N TYR A 83 -3.23 6.94 8.85
CA TYR A 83 -3.97 5.68 8.73
C TYR A 83 -4.10 5.29 7.27
N ILE A 84 -4.06 3.98 7.03
CA ILE A 84 -4.24 3.39 5.70
C ILE A 84 -5.31 2.32 5.80
N MET A 85 -6.49 2.56 5.22
CA MET A 85 -7.53 1.55 5.05
C MET A 85 -7.37 0.93 3.67
N MET A 86 -7.34 -0.39 3.59
CA MET A 86 -7.19 -1.13 2.35
C MET A 86 -8.26 -2.21 2.22
N PHE A 87 -8.78 -2.37 1.02
CA PHE A 87 -9.62 -3.51 0.64
C PHE A 87 -9.05 -4.17 -0.60
N GLY A 88 -8.77 -5.46 -0.51
CA GLY A 88 -8.32 -6.28 -1.63
C GLY A 88 -9.49 -6.97 -2.31
N ALA A 89 -9.54 -6.91 -3.63
CA ALA A 89 -10.56 -7.49 -4.46
C ALA A 89 -9.97 -8.32 -5.60
N ALA A 90 -10.77 -9.20 -6.19
CA ALA A 90 -10.33 -10.05 -7.30
C ALA A 90 -9.90 -9.23 -8.53
N ASP A 91 -10.56 -8.10 -8.78
CA ASP A 91 -10.26 -7.17 -9.86
C ASP A 91 -10.83 -5.77 -9.60
N ALA A 92 -10.49 -4.80 -10.45
CA ALA A 92 -10.91 -3.42 -10.28
C ALA A 92 -12.42 -3.20 -10.47
N TYR A 93 -13.10 -4.03 -11.25
CA TYR A 93 -14.54 -3.89 -11.47
C TYR A 93 -15.35 -4.24 -10.22
N ALA A 94 -14.83 -5.11 -9.35
CA ALA A 94 -15.42 -5.35 -8.04
C ALA A 94 -15.46 -4.09 -7.14
N LEU A 95 -14.60 -3.12 -7.44
CA LEU A 95 -14.51 -1.83 -6.74
C LEU A 95 -15.16 -0.67 -7.51
N ALA A 96 -15.59 -0.91 -8.74
CA ALA A 96 -16.20 0.09 -9.61
C ALA A 96 -17.74 -0.06 -9.75
N ASN A 97 -18.32 -1.14 -9.22
CA ASN A 97 -19.79 -1.34 -9.25
C ASN A 97 -20.28 -1.96 -7.92
N PRO A 98 -20.79 -1.12 -7.00
CA PRO A 98 -20.79 0.34 -7.01
C PRO A 98 -19.37 0.92 -6.85
N THR A 99 -19.16 2.15 -7.29
CA THR A 99 -17.93 2.89 -6.95
C THR A 99 -17.86 3.16 -5.44
N PRO A 100 -16.69 3.53 -4.87
CA PRO A 100 -16.60 3.91 -3.45
C PRO A 100 -17.58 5.01 -3.06
N ASP A 101 -17.78 6.02 -3.90
CA ASP A 101 -18.70 7.14 -3.61
C ASP A 101 -20.16 6.70 -3.67
N GLU A 102 -20.55 5.88 -4.66
CA GLU A 102 -21.89 5.29 -4.73
C GLU A 102 -22.18 4.38 -3.54
N PHE A 103 -21.18 3.58 -3.12
CA PHE A 103 -21.29 2.75 -1.93
C PHE A 103 -21.48 3.61 -0.67
N HIS A 104 -20.66 4.65 -0.48
CA HIS A 104 -20.80 5.57 0.66
C HIS A 104 -22.13 6.32 0.64
N ALA A 105 -22.64 6.69 -0.53
CA ALA A 105 -23.97 7.35 -0.64
C ALA A 105 -25.13 6.47 -0.15
N GLN A 106 -24.98 5.14 -0.22
CA GLN A 106 -25.99 4.16 0.23
C GLN A 106 -25.93 3.84 1.73
N LEU A 107 -24.86 4.23 2.41
CA LEU A 107 -24.70 4.02 3.85
C LEU A 107 -25.71 4.87 4.65
N ASP A 108 -26.03 4.42 5.86
CA ASP A 108 -26.88 5.17 6.78
C ASP A 108 -26.19 6.45 7.31
N VAL A 109 -26.96 7.23 8.08
CA VAL A 109 -26.48 8.54 8.60
C VAL A 109 -25.29 8.35 9.53
N THR A 110 -25.36 7.37 10.45
CA THR A 110 -24.28 7.09 11.42
C THR A 110 -22.99 6.71 10.71
N ASP A 111 -23.05 5.86 9.70
CA ASP A 111 -21.87 5.50 8.92
C ASP A 111 -21.23 6.71 8.20
N LYS A 112 -22.08 7.60 7.66
CA LYS A 112 -21.61 8.82 6.99
C LYS A 112 -20.95 9.78 7.97
N GLU A 113 -21.50 9.90 9.19
CA GLU A 113 -20.90 10.70 10.28
C GLU A 113 -19.53 10.12 10.66
N MET A 114 -19.40 8.81 10.80
CA MET A 114 -18.14 8.15 11.09
C MET A 114 -17.13 8.33 9.95
N LEU A 115 -17.54 8.20 8.69
CA LEU A 115 -16.68 8.47 7.55
C LEU A 115 -16.19 9.92 7.51
N ALA A 116 -17.00 10.88 7.94
CA ALA A 116 -16.65 12.30 7.99
C ALA A 116 -15.57 12.64 9.05
N LEU A 117 -15.28 11.74 9.98
CA LEU A 117 -14.17 11.89 10.94
C LEU A 117 -12.79 11.80 10.28
N ARG A 118 -12.70 11.22 9.07
CA ARG A 118 -11.46 11.18 8.30
C ARG A 118 -11.16 12.54 7.72
N THR A 119 -9.98 13.07 8.01
CA THR A 119 -9.51 14.33 7.46
C THR A 119 -8.39 14.10 6.46
N ASP A 120 -8.24 15.02 5.52
CA ASP A 120 -7.19 15.00 4.49
C ASP A 120 -7.16 13.70 3.68
N GLU A 121 -8.31 13.10 3.43
CA GLU A 121 -8.38 11.79 2.79
C GLU A 121 -7.96 11.83 1.33
N ARG A 122 -7.02 10.95 0.98
CA ARG A 122 -6.64 10.60 -0.39
C ARG A 122 -7.07 9.16 -0.67
N ARG A 123 -7.68 8.91 -1.84
CA ARG A 123 -8.17 7.58 -2.24
C ARG A 123 -7.61 7.17 -3.59
N ASN A 124 -7.31 5.87 -3.72
CA ASN A 124 -6.96 5.25 -5.00
C ASN A 124 -7.69 3.92 -5.16
N ILE A 125 -8.07 3.61 -6.39
CA ILE A 125 -8.30 2.23 -6.85
C ILE A 125 -7.10 1.84 -7.68
N MET A 126 -6.41 0.78 -7.27
CA MET A 126 -5.18 0.33 -7.92
C MET A 126 -5.34 -1.11 -8.40
N LEU A 127 -4.67 -1.43 -9.51
CA LEU A 127 -4.57 -2.77 -10.07
C LEU A 127 -3.14 -3.28 -9.93
N GLU A 128 -2.99 -4.56 -9.66
CA GLU A 128 -1.68 -5.19 -9.60
C GLU A 128 -1.07 -5.35 -11.00
N GLU A 129 0.10 -4.76 -11.18
CA GLU A 129 0.94 -4.86 -12.38
C GLU A 129 1.85 -6.09 -12.30
N GLY A 130 2.40 -6.35 -11.12
CA GLY A 130 3.26 -7.51 -10.87
C GLY A 130 3.38 -7.82 -9.39
N ARG A 131 3.65 -9.08 -9.08
CA ARG A 131 3.81 -9.62 -7.72
C ARG A 131 5.00 -10.55 -7.66
N ILE A 132 5.74 -10.47 -6.56
CA ILE A 132 6.63 -11.54 -6.11
C ILE A 132 6.22 -12.02 -4.72
N GLU A 133 6.56 -13.25 -4.43
CA GLU A 133 6.41 -13.87 -3.12
C GLU A 133 7.79 -13.95 -2.47
N GLY A 134 7.86 -13.58 -1.20
CA GLY A 134 9.06 -13.67 -0.39
C GLY A 134 9.10 -14.96 0.42
N PRO A 135 10.24 -15.26 1.07
CA PRO A 135 10.42 -16.50 1.82
C PRO A 135 9.46 -16.64 3.01
N ASP A 136 9.07 -15.53 3.65
CA ASP A 136 8.19 -15.56 4.82
C ASP A 136 6.70 -15.80 4.47
N LEU A 137 6.34 -15.88 3.18
CA LEU A 137 4.99 -16.25 2.78
C LEU A 137 4.61 -17.66 3.23
N ALA A 138 5.56 -18.58 3.27
CA ALA A 138 5.30 -19.97 3.69
C ALA A 138 4.74 -20.09 5.11
N GLU A 139 5.11 -19.15 5.99
CA GLU A 139 4.65 -19.07 7.39
C GLU A 139 3.46 -18.12 7.57
N HIS A 140 3.10 -17.37 6.51
CA HIS A 140 2.01 -16.39 6.55
C HIS A 140 0.66 -17.05 6.26
N VAL A 141 -0.10 -17.34 7.32
CA VAL A 141 -1.38 -18.05 7.22
C VAL A 141 -2.53 -17.17 7.75
N PRO A 142 -3.63 -17.06 7.00
CA PRO A 142 -3.82 -17.52 5.61
C PRO A 142 -3.05 -16.65 4.60
N ASP A 143 -2.60 -17.25 3.53
CA ASP A 143 -1.77 -16.63 2.50
C ASP A 143 -2.35 -15.35 1.88
N ILE A 144 -3.68 -15.26 1.78
CA ILE A 144 -4.39 -14.08 1.24
C ILE A 144 -4.42 -12.90 2.23
N ALA A 145 -4.21 -13.15 3.53
CA ALA A 145 -4.25 -12.07 4.51
C ALA A 145 -3.15 -11.04 4.23
N PRO A 146 -3.44 -9.74 4.36
CA PRO A 146 -2.40 -8.73 4.29
C PRO A 146 -1.44 -8.87 5.47
N ALA A 147 -0.13 -8.63 5.25
CA ALA A 147 0.91 -8.84 6.26
C ALA A 147 0.79 -7.86 7.46
N PRO A 148 1.35 -8.22 8.62
CA PRO A 148 1.27 -7.39 9.83
C PRO A 148 2.05 -6.07 9.74
N ALA A 149 3.08 -6.00 8.90
CA ALA A 149 3.87 -4.79 8.67
C ALA A 149 4.00 -4.51 7.17
N ILE A 150 3.93 -3.24 6.80
CA ILE A 150 3.98 -2.83 5.40
C ILE A 150 4.87 -1.60 5.19
N GLN A 151 5.37 -1.47 3.95
CA GLN A 151 5.79 -0.19 3.41
C GLN A 151 5.02 0.04 2.11
N LEU A 152 4.31 1.16 2.03
CA LEU A 152 3.50 1.53 0.88
C LEU A 152 3.99 2.84 0.29
N GLY A 153 4.70 2.76 -0.82
CA GLY A 153 5.11 3.91 -1.62
C GLY A 153 4.03 4.23 -2.67
N SER A 154 3.71 5.50 -2.83
CA SER A 154 2.80 5.97 -3.88
C SER A 154 3.38 7.20 -4.55
N PHE A 155 3.49 7.21 -5.89
CA PHE A 155 4.27 8.18 -6.64
C PHE A 155 3.87 8.25 -8.11
N ASN A 156 4.27 9.33 -8.76
CA ASN A 156 4.27 9.48 -10.21
C ASN A 156 5.71 9.49 -10.71
N ALA A 157 5.97 8.91 -11.88
CA ALA A 157 7.17 9.15 -12.64
C ALA A 157 7.05 10.47 -13.44
N GLY A 158 8.10 10.85 -14.13
CA GLY A 158 8.14 12.06 -14.93
C GLY A 158 7.56 11.87 -16.32
N THR A 159 8.45 11.73 -17.30
CA THR A 159 8.14 11.55 -18.72
C THR A 159 7.84 10.10 -19.07
N TRP A 160 7.48 9.83 -20.33
CA TRP A 160 7.37 8.47 -20.85
C TRP A 160 8.66 7.66 -20.67
N ALA A 161 9.82 8.28 -20.93
CA ALA A 161 11.11 7.59 -20.77
C ALA A 161 11.37 7.20 -19.30
N ASP A 162 11.03 8.08 -18.34
CA ASP A 162 11.16 7.78 -16.91
C ASP A 162 10.22 6.63 -16.48
N GLU A 163 9.03 6.55 -17.07
CA GLU A 163 8.10 5.44 -16.82
C GLU A 163 8.59 4.12 -17.40
N GLU A 164 9.17 4.12 -18.63
CA GLU A 164 9.77 2.93 -19.22
C GLU A 164 10.97 2.44 -18.41
N GLU A 165 11.84 3.35 -17.97
CA GLU A 165 13.00 3.04 -17.14
C GLU A 165 12.57 2.47 -15.78
N MET A 166 11.57 3.07 -15.14
CA MET A 166 11.00 2.57 -13.90
C MET A 166 10.38 1.18 -14.07
N ALA A 167 9.62 0.95 -15.15
CA ALA A 167 9.04 -0.36 -15.44
C ALA A 167 10.13 -1.41 -15.66
N ALA A 168 11.19 -1.07 -16.40
CA ALA A 168 12.35 -1.92 -16.60
C ALA A 168 13.07 -2.26 -15.29
N TRP A 169 13.27 -1.27 -14.42
CA TRP A 169 13.89 -1.44 -13.10
C TRP A 169 13.08 -2.37 -12.21
N TYR A 170 11.76 -2.19 -12.11
CA TYR A 170 10.90 -3.09 -11.34
C TYR A 170 10.90 -4.51 -11.87
N ALA A 171 10.76 -4.68 -13.19
CA ALA A 171 10.64 -6.00 -13.81
C ALA A 171 11.95 -6.79 -13.82
N ARG A 172 13.09 -6.12 -14.05
CA ARG A 172 14.37 -6.79 -14.26
C ARG A 172 15.17 -6.96 -12.97
N TRP A 173 14.96 -6.09 -12.00
CA TRP A 173 15.76 -6.11 -10.80
C TRP A 173 14.96 -5.93 -9.51
N ARG A 174 14.21 -4.83 -9.34
CA ARG A 174 13.61 -4.47 -8.05
C ARG A 174 12.73 -5.56 -7.47
N LEU A 175 11.77 -6.07 -8.20
CA LEU A 175 10.91 -7.15 -7.72
C LEU A 175 11.68 -8.48 -7.62
N PRO A 176 12.41 -8.93 -8.66
CA PRO A 176 13.18 -10.17 -8.58
C PRO A 176 14.16 -10.25 -7.42
N SER A 177 14.83 -9.14 -7.06
CA SER A 177 15.81 -9.13 -5.98
C SER A 177 15.22 -9.35 -4.59
N LEU A 178 13.90 -9.24 -4.43
CA LEU A 178 13.21 -9.38 -3.15
C LEU A 178 12.67 -10.79 -2.90
N THR A 179 12.79 -11.70 -3.86
CA THR A 179 12.29 -13.08 -3.74
C THR A 179 12.98 -13.88 -2.63
N ASP A 180 14.24 -13.56 -2.32
CA ASP A 180 15.03 -14.23 -1.29
C ASP A 180 15.25 -13.36 -0.05
N LEU A 181 14.57 -12.20 0.03
CA LEU A 181 14.72 -11.27 1.14
C LEU A 181 14.03 -11.81 2.40
N GLN A 182 14.79 -12.12 3.43
CA GLN A 182 14.26 -12.54 4.73
C GLN A 182 13.31 -11.47 5.31
N GLY A 183 12.25 -11.91 5.93
CA GLY A 183 11.20 -11.02 6.44
C GLY A 183 10.21 -10.53 5.38
N CYS A 184 10.47 -10.77 4.10
CA CYS A 184 9.54 -10.41 3.03
C CYS A 184 8.44 -11.48 2.89
N VAL A 185 7.19 -11.04 3.00
CA VAL A 185 6.02 -11.88 2.71
C VAL A 185 5.66 -11.78 1.23
N ARG A 186 5.49 -10.56 0.70
CA ARG A 186 5.17 -10.28 -0.71
C ARG A 186 5.56 -8.86 -1.07
N VAL A 187 5.74 -8.62 -2.36
CA VAL A 187 5.79 -7.27 -2.92
C VAL A 187 4.88 -7.19 -4.15
N ARG A 188 4.10 -6.13 -4.22
CA ARG A 188 3.18 -5.86 -5.32
C ARG A 188 3.49 -4.50 -5.93
N LYS A 189 3.73 -4.47 -7.24
CA LYS A 189 3.75 -3.23 -8.00
C LYS A 189 2.34 -2.95 -8.49
N LEU A 190 1.85 -1.75 -8.24
CA LEU A 190 0.48 -1.34 -8.51
C LEU A 190 0.44 -0.15 -9.48
N VAL A 191 -0.63 -0.08 -10.26
CA VAL A 191 -0.97 1.04 -11.14
C VAL A 191 -2.39 1.52 -10.85
N SER A 192 -2.61 2.84 -10.82
CA SER A 192 -3.92 3.43 -10.53
C SER A 192 -4.90 3.29 -11.68
N VAL A 193 -6.08 2.83 -11.36
CA VAL A 193 -7.29 2.92 -12.19
C VAL A 193 -8.00 4.25 -11.92
N ALA A 194 -7.98 4.71 -10.66
CA ALA A 194 -8.54 5.99 -10.25
C ALA A 194 -7.76 6.55 -9.07
N GLY A 195 -7.64 7.87 -8.98
CA GLY A 195 -6.97 8.60 -7.91
C GLY A 195 -5.54 9.03 -8.24
N TRP A 196 -4.93 9.74 -7.34
CA TRP A 196 -3.52 10.13 -7.34
C TRP A 196 -2.79 9.25 -6.31
N ALA A 197 -1.65 8.60 -6.53
CA ALA A 197 -0.70 8.63 -7.63
C ALA A 197 -0.97 7.55 -8.70
N LYS A 198 -0.26 7.64 -9.84
CA LYS A 198 -0.31 6.63 -10.91
C LYS A 198 0.28 5.29 -10.48
N HIS A 199 1.35 5.30 -9.71
CA HIS A 199 2.10 4.11 -9.31
C HIS A 199 2.11 3.94 -7.79
N ALA A 200 2.12 2.68 -7.34
CA ALA A 200 2.48 2.34 -5.97
C ALA A 200 3.33 1.07 -5.93
N CYS A 201 4.09 0.93 -4.85
CA CYS A 201 4.73 -0.33 -4.50
C CYS A 201 4.34 -0.71 -3.07
N PHE A 202 3.73 -1.87 -2.94
CA PHE A 202 3.20 -2.40 -1.69
C PHE A 202 4.09 -3.56 -1.23
N TYR A 203 4.97 -3.25 -0.28
CA TYR A 203 5.86 -4.21 0.37
C TYR A 203 5.20 -4.72 1.63
N GLU A 204 5.20 -6.03 1.83
CA GLU A 204 4.64 -6.73 2.96
C GLU A 204 5.72 -7.51 3.71
N PHE A 205 5.80 -7.31 5.02
CA PHE A 205 6.80 -7.90 5.89
C PHE A 205 6.15 -8.67 7.04
N SER A 206 6.85 -9.70 7.52
CA SER A 206 6.44 -10.46 8.71
C SER A 206 6.44 -9.61 9.99
N SER A 207 7.27 -8.56 10.04
CA SER A 207 7.28 -7.56 11.12
C SER A 207 7.99 -6.27 10.68
N LEU A 208 7.82 -5.19 11.46
CA LEU A 208 8.63 -3.97 11.28
C LEU A 208 10.11 -4.24 11.53
N ASN A 209 10.43 -5.10 12.50
CA ASN A 209 11.82 -5.46 12.81
C ASN A 209 12.49 -6.17 11.63
N ALA A 210 11.79 -7.13 10.99
CA ALA A 210 12.30 -7.81 9.81
C ALA A 210 12.56 -6.83 8.64
N ARG A 211 11.68 -5.82 8.47
CA ARG A 211 11.91 -4.73 7.51
C ARG A 211 13.21 -3.96 7.82
N GLU A 212 13.42 -3.55 9.08
CA GLU A 212 14.61 -2.80 9.49
C GLU A 212 15.90 -3.63 9.30
N GLU A 213 15.90 -4.88 9.71
CA GLU A 213 17.09 -5.73 9.68
C GLU A 213 17.50 -6.11 8.26
N HIS A 214 16.54 -6.41 7.38
CA HIS A 214 16.86 -7.04 6.10
C HIS A 214 16.60 -6.15 4.89
N PHE A 215 15.53 -5.32 4.91
CA PHE A 215 15.15 -4.58 3.72
C PHE A 215 15.86 -3.23 3.56
N VAL A 216 16.13 -2.53 4.65
CA VAL A 216 16.65 -1.15 4.59
C VAL A 216 18.01 -1.08 3.87
N HIS A 217 18.86 -2.08 4.03
CA HIS A 217 20.22 -2.12 3.51
C HIS A 217 20.46 -3.18 2.43
N TYR A 218 19.42 -3.86 1.93
CA TYR A 218 19.61 -4.99 1.03
C TYR A 218 20.27 -4.62 -0.33
N GLU A 219 20.18 -3.36 -0.78
CA GLU A 219 20.85 -2.87 -1.99
C GLU A 219 22.31 -2.50 -1.78
N THR A 220 22.73 -2.25 -0.53
CA THR A 220 24.04 -1.68 -0.20
C THR A 220 25.24 -2.47 -0.77
N PRO A 221 25.22 -3.81 -0.87
CA PRO A 221 26.33 -4.58 -1.41
C PRO A 221 26.54 -4.42 -2.92
N ASN A 222 25.57 -3.90 -3.68
CA ASN A 222 25.63 -3.77 -5.13
C ASN A 222 25.54 -2.31 -5.57
N GLN A 223 26.70 -1.70 -5.84
CA GLN A 223 26.79 -0.29 -6.19
C GLN A 223 26.06 0.07 -7.49
N ASP A 224 26.10 -0.79 -8.51
CA ASP A 224 25.43 -0.51 -9.79
C ASP A 224 23.92 -0.50 -9.61
N MET A 225 23.38 -1.42 -8.81
CA MET A 225 21.96 -1.47 -8.49
C MET A 225 21.53 -0.28 -7.62
N MET A 226 22.38 0.15 -6.69
CA MET A 226 22.17 1.38 -5.91
C MET A 226 22.10 2.61 -6.82
N ASN A 227 23.01 2.71 -7.79
CA ASN A 227 23.03 3.81 -8.74
C ASN A 227 21.76 3.81 -9.59
N TRP A 228 21.39 2.67 -10.17
CA TRP A 228 20.17 2.54 -10.96
C TRP A 228 18.91 2.89 -10.15
N SER A 229 18.80 2.36 -8.95
CA SER A 229 17.70 2.72 -8.03
C SER A 229 17.66 4.23 -7.74
N THR A 230 18.82 4.85 -7.55
CA THR A 230 18.92 6.30 -7.30
C THR A 230 18.44 7.10 -8.50
N ASP A 231 18.85 6.71 -9.71
CA ASP A 231 18.45 7.37 -10.95
C ASP A 231 16.94 7.26 -11.19
N VAL A 232 16.39 6.05 -11.05
CA VAL A 232 14.92 5.84 -11.21
C VAL A 232 14.11 6.63 -10.20
N VAL A 233 14.54 6.67 -8.92
CA VAL A 233 13.73 7.30 -7.85
C VAL A 233 13.89 8.82 -7.82
N ARG A 234 14.99 9.37 -8.34
CA ARG A 234 15.30 10.80 -8.30
C ARG A 234 14.21 11.67 -8.91
N ASP A 235 13.60 11.22 -10.00
CA ASP A 235 12.62 12.00 -10.76
C ASP A 235 11.17 11.68 -10.39
N THR A 236 10.95 10.76 -9.44
CA THR A 236 9.60 10.46 -8.95
C THR A 236 9.07 11.56 -8.03
N VAL A 237 7.76 11.84 -8.16
CA VAL A 237 7.00 12.72 -7.28
C VAL A 237 6.18 11.85 -6.35
N HIS A 238 6.52 11.86 -5.06
CA HIS A 238 5.82 11.07 -4.06
C HIS A 238 4.55 11.77 -3.55
N ALA A 239 3.54 10.97 -3.20
CA ALA A 239 2.39 11.46 -2.46
C ALA A 239 2.80 11.95 -1.06
N PRO A 240 2.06 12.86 -0.45
CA PRO A 240 2.25 13.21 0.95
C PRO A 240 2.33 11.96 1.85
N GLY A 241 3.32 11.93 2.74
CA GLY A 241 3.55 10.79 3.64
C GLY A 241 4.20 9.55 3.02
N SER A 242 4.28 9.46 1.70
CA SER A 242 4.92 8.31 1.01
C SER A 242 6.46 8.32 1.21
N ALA A 243 7.10 7.16 1.42
CA ALA A 243 6.48 5.87 1.61
C ALA A 243 6.02 5.69 3.06
N ASN A 244 4.75 5.29 3.25
CA ASN A 244 4.26 4.99 4.57
C ASN A 244 4.83 3.65 5.05
N VAL A 245 5.47 3.63 6.20
CA VAL A 245 5.78 2.42 6.97
C VAL A 245 4.69 2.27 8.01
N ALA A 246 4.03 1.12 8.10
CA ALA A 246 2.84 1.00 8.94
C ALA A 246 2.68 -0.40 9.53
N SER A 247 2.07 -0.43 10.73
CA SER A 247 1.67 -1.64 11.44
C SER A 247 0.17 -1.87 11.29
N ARG A 248 -0.22 -3.13 11.09
CA ARG A 248 -1.63 -3.51 10.96
C ARG A 248 -2.34 -3.41 12.30
N ILE A 249 -3.46 -2.67 12.33
CA ILE A 249 -4.37 -2.60 13.49
C ILE A 249 -5.29 -3.82 13.47
N PHE A 250 -5.93 -4.07 12.33
CA PHE A 250 -6.78 -5.25 12.13
C PHE A 250 -6.79 -5.70 10.67
N TYR A 251 -7.27 -6.91 10.45
CA TYR A 251 -7.73 -7.39 9.15
C TYR A 251 -8.96 -8.28 9.30
N LEU A 252 -9.73 -8.34 8.23
CA LEU A 252 -10.88 -9.22 8.09
C LEU A 252 -10.81 -9.91 6.72
N LEU A 253 -11.17 -11.17 6.69
CA LEU A 253 -11.34 -11.92 5.45
C LEU A 253 -12.82 -12.09 5.15
N LYS A 254 -13.16 -12.13 3.86
CA LYS A 254 -14.49 -12.54 3.45
C LYS A 254 -14.74 -13.97 3.89
N THR A 255 -15.74 -14.18 4.73
CA THR A 255 -16.22 -15.52 5.06
C THR A 255 -17.02 -16.05 3.89
N ASN A 256 -16.67 -17.23 3.38
CA ASN A 256 -17.52 -17.94 2.44
C ASN A 256 -18.78 -18.37 3.21
N SER A 257 -19.88 -17.66 3.00
CA SER A 257 -21.21 -18.08 3.45
C SER A 257 -21.82 -19.03 2.41
#